data_47d3f0c4d1213ae092159840021c7d80
#
_entry.id   47d3f0c4d1213ae092159840021c7d80
#
_cell.length_a   1.000
_cell.length_b   1.000
_cell.length_c   1.000
_cell.angle_alpha   90.00
_cell.angle_beta   90.00
_cell.angle_gamma   90.00
#
_symmetry.space_group_name_H-M   'P 1'
#
loop_
_entity.id
_entity.type
_entity.pdbx_description
1 polymer ?
#
loop_
_entity_poly.entity_id
_entity_poly.type
_entity_poly.pdbx_seq_one_letter_code
_entity_poly.pdbx_strand_id
1 'polypeptide(L)'
;GDYKAVVANLLKPEGLNYGQLPKGLLQFHEYEDEVRTPMEEHLVEAALYASSNGEANVHFTVSHDHLELFKQMVAEKADKYAQRYGIKYNISFSEQKPSTDTIAANPDNTPFRNEDGSLLFRPGGHGALIENLNEIDADVVFIKNIDNVVPDRLKAETVTWKQVIAGVLVTLQKQAFDYLKVLDSGQYNHEKLEEIIRFVQRDLCCRKADIKELEDAELVIYLRKKLNRPMR
;
A
#
# COMPACT_ATOMS: atom_id res chain seq x y z
N GLY A 1 -27.42 24.90 -22.98
CA GLY A 1 -27.05 23.56 -23.29
C GLY A 1 -27.95 22.54 -22.62
N ASP A 2 -28.03 21.34 -23.16
CA ASP A 2 -28.82 20.23 -22.55
C ASP A 2 -28.08 19.62 -21.38
N TYR A 3 -28.29 20.17 -20.18
CA TYR A 3 -27.64 19.66 -18.95
C TYR A 3 -28.03 18.23 -18.62
N LYS A 4 -29.23 17.77 -18.98
CA LYS A 4 -29.69 16.42 -18.75
C LYS A 4 -28.89 15.41 -19.60
N ALA A 5 -28.63 15.75 -20.86
CA ALA A 5 -27.80 14.91 -21.73
C ALA A 5 -26.34 14.85 -21.22
N VAL A 6 -25.77 15.98 -20.76
CA VAL A 6 -24.42 16.01 -20.18
C VAL A 6 -24.33 15.14 -18.94
N VAL A 7 -25.25 15.29 -17.99
CA VAL A 7 -25.28 14.49 -16.75
C VAL A 7 -25.52 13.01 -17.06
N ALA A 8 -26.42 12.71 -18.00
CA ALA A 8 -26.66 11.32 -18.42
C ALA A 8 -25.41 10.69 -19.03
N ASN A 9 -24.69 11.40 -19.90
CA ASN A 9 -23.44 10.92 -20.48
C ASN A 9 -22.34 10.68 -19.43
N LEU A 10 -22.29 11.52 -18.39
CA LEU A 10 -21.34 11.34 -17.29
C LEU A 10 -21.65 10.11 -16.44
N LEU A 11 -22.92 9.91 -16.06
CA LEU A 11 -23.28 8.97 -15.00
C LEU A 11 -23.74 7.60 -15.49
N LYS A 12 -24.32 7.52 -16.71
CA LYS A 12 -24.95 6.28 -17.21
C LYS A 12 -23.96 5.36 -17.93
N PRO A 13 -24.27 4.04 -17.99
CA PRO A 13 -23.44 3.03 -18.69
C PRO A 13 -23.23 3.33 -20.19
N GLU A 14 -24.17 3.99 -20.82
CA GLU A 14 -24.06 4.36 -22.25
C GLU A 14 -23.04 5.49 -22.51
N GLY A 15 -22.56 6.14 -21.43
CA GLY A 15 -21.55 7.19 -21.47
C GLY A 15 -20.28 6.77 -20.68
N LEU A 16 -19.83 7.66 -19.80
CA LEU A 16 -18.61 7.44 -19.00
C LEU A 16 -18.80 6.54 -17.78
N ASN A 17 -20.04 6.22 -17.43
CA ASN A 17 -20.42 5.33 -16.33
C ASN A 17 -19.81 5.68 -14.94
N TYR A 18 -19.57 6.96 -14.69
CA TYR A 18 -18.99 7.43 -13.42
C TYR A 18 -19.87 7.13 -12.19
N GLY A 19 -21.16 6.84 -12.40
CA GLY A 19 -22.10 6.50 -11.31
C GLY A 19 -21.91 5.09 -10.74
N GLN A 20 -21.30 4.17 -11.47
CA GLN A 20 -21.23 2.75 -11.09
C GLN A 20 -19.82 2.16 -11.09
N LEU A 21 -18.90 2.72 -11.86
CA LEU A 21 -17.52 2.23 -11.89
C LEU A 21 -16.77 2.59 -10.60
N PRO A 22 -15.91 1.68 -10.11
CA PRO A 22 -15.00 2.00 -9.02
C PRO A 22 -13.94 2.99 -9.50
N LYS A 23 -13.39 3.79 -8.59
CA LYS A 23 -12.39 4.83 -8.90
C LYS A 23 -11.24 4.32 -9.78
N GLY A 24 -10.78 3.10 -9.55
CA GLY A 24 -9.67 2.51 -10.29
C GLY A 24 -9.91 2.30 -11.79
N LEU A 25 -11.17 2.29 -12.24
CA LEU A 25 -11.58 2.01 -13.62
C LEU A 25 -12.21 3.23 -14.32
N LEU A 26 -12.27 4.39 -13.66
CA LEU A 26 -12.73 5.63 -14.28
C LEU A 26 -11.67 6.16 -15.26
N GLN A 27 -12.09 6.87 -16.30
CA GLN A 27 -11.17 7.66 -17.13
C GLN A 27 -10.59 8.78 -16.26
N PHE A 28 -9.25 8.86 -16.15
CA PHE A 28 -8.60 9.68 -15.15
C PHE A 28 -7.62 10.70 -15.72
N HIS A 29 -6.65 10.28 -16.52
CA HIS A 29 -5.71 11.18 -17.17
C HIS A 29 -5.78 11.06 -18.68
N GLU A 30 -5.91 12.22 -19.33
CA GLU A 30 -5.89 12.36 -20.79
C GLU A 30 -4.47 12.63 -21.27
N TYR A 31 -4.06 11.91 -22.30
CA TYR A 31 -2.81 12.05 -23.04
C TYR A 31 -3.13 12.28 -24.52
N GLU A 32 -2.14 12.57 -25.33
CA GLU A 32 -2.32 12.87 -26.76
C GLU A 32 -2.97 11.70 -27.54
N ASP A 33 -2.60 10.48 -27.20
CA ASP A 33 -2.99 9.24 -27.90
C ASP A 33 -3.83 8.27 -27.05
N GLU A 34 -4.02 8.54 -25.78
CA GLU A 34 -4.75 7.65 -24.87
C GLU A 34 -5.37 8.37 -23.67
N VAL A 35 -6.38 7.73 -23.08
CA VAL A 35 -6.87 8.05 -21.75
C VAL A 35 -6.58 6.89 -20.83
N ARG A 36 -5.99 7.15 -19.66
CA ARG A 36 -5.66 6.12 -18.67
C ARG A 36 -6.56 6.18 -17.46
N THR A 37 -6.88 4.99 -16.96
CA THR A 37 -7.52 4.79 -15.67
C THR A 37 -6.49 4.87 -14.54
N PRO A 38 -6.89 5.08 -13.26
CA PRO A 38 -5.97 4.98 -12.13
C PRO A 38 -5.25 3.63 -12.05
N MET A 39 -5.94 2.52 -12.36
CA MET A 39 -5.30 1.21 -12.42
C MET A 39 -4.13 1.17 -13.43
N GLU A 40 -4.33 1.70 -14.65
CA GLU A 40 -3.27 1.78 -15.65
C GLU A 40 -2.11 2.66 -15.17
N GLU A 41 -2.39 3.78 -14.49
CA GLU A 41 -1.35 4.64 -13.91
C GLU A 41 -0.53 3.92 -12.83
N HIS A 42 -1.14 3.02 -12.03
CA HIS A 42 -0.40 2.19 -11.09
C HIS A 42 0.50 1.16 -11.79
N LEU A 43 0.10 0.61 -12.94
CA LEU A 43 0.99 -0.25 -13.74
C LEU A 43 2.22 0.54 -14.23
N VAL A 44 2.02 1.76 -14.72
CA VAL A 44 3.11 2.66 -15.11
C VAL A 44 4.05 2.94 -13.94
N GLU A 45 3.52 3.32 -12.78
CA GLU A 45 4.32 3.61 -11.60
C GLU A 45 5.07 2.38 -11.08
N ALA A 46 4.44 1.21 -11.09
CA ALA A 46 5.09 -0.04 -10.69
C ALA A 46 6.31 -0.36 -11.57
N ALA A 47 6.22 -0.15 -12.88
CA ALA A 47 7.35 -0.29 -13.78
C ALA A 47 8.51 0.66 -13.44
N LEU A 48 8.20 1.90 -13.04
CA LEU A 48 9.17 2.96 -12.86
C LEU A 48 9.96 2.87 -11.53
N TYR A 49 9.35 2.39 -10.45
CA TYR A 49 10.04 2.36 -9.15
C TYR A 49 9.85 1.08 -8.31
N ALA A 50 8.96 0.18 -8.71
CA ALA A 50 8.67 -1.05 -7.95
C ALA A 50 8.93 -2.33 -8.77
N SER A 51 9.70 -2.25 -9.85
CA SER A 51 10.12 -3.40 -10.63
C SER A 51 11.51 -3.89 -10.20
N SER A 52 11.71 -5.19 -10.24
CA SER A 52 12.98 -5.86 -9.95
C SER A 52 13.14 -7.10 -10.82
N ASN A 53 14.36 -7.36 -11.30
CA ASN A 53 14.68 -8.52 -12.13
C ASN A 53 13.76 -8.70 -13.38
N GLY A 54 13.31 -7.59 -13.98
CA GLY A 54 12.43 -7.62 -15.14
C GLY A 54 10.96 -7.92 -14.82
N GLU A 55 10.57 -7.92 -13.55
CA GLU A 55 9.19 -8.14 -13.12
C GLU A 55 8.69 -7.01 -12.22
N ALA A 56 7.39 -6.73 -12.26
CA ALA A 56 6.68 -5.86 -11.33
C ALA A 56 5.50 -6.60 -10.70
N ASN A 57 5.45 -6.63 -9.37
CA ASN A 57 4.33 -7.21 -8.62
C ASN A 57 3.37 -6.09 -8.24
N VAL A 58 2.10 -6.22 -8.63
CA VAL A 58 1.06 -5.24 -8.33
C VAL A 58 -0.12 -5.95 -7.68
N HIS A 59 -0.55 -5.46 -6.53
CA HIS A 59 -1.69 -6.01 -5.80
C HIS A 59 -2.78 -4.96 -5.65
N PHE A 60 -4.00 -5.32 -6.04
CA PHE A 60 -5.19 -4.47 -5.86
C PHE A 60 -6.12 -5.10 -4.84
N THR A 61 -6.51 -4.33 -3.82
CA THR A 61 -7.63 -4.70 -2.95
C THR A 61 -8.90 -4.04 -3.50
N VAL A 62 -9.86 -4.84 -3.87
CA VAL A 62 -11.07 -4.42 -4.58
C VAL A 62 -12.31 -4.92 -3.84
N SER A 63 -13.47 -4.33 -4.11
CA SER A 63 -14.75 -4.88 -3.66
C SER A 63 -15.15 -6.08 -4.52
N HIS A 64 -15.90 -7.02 -3.92
CA HIS A 64 -16.39 -8.22 -4.59
C HIS A 64 -17.10 -7.89 -5.91
N ASP A 65 -17.99 -6.90 -5.89
CA ASP A 65 -18.83 -6.52 -7.04
C ASP A 65 -18.01 -6.01 -8.24
N HIS A 66 -16.78 -5.56 -8.02
CA HIS A 66 -15.93 -4.98 -9.07
C HIS A 66 -14.75 -5.86 -9.48
N LEU A 67 -14.52 -7.00 -8.81
CA LEU A 67 -13.36 -7.86 -9.05
C LEU A 67 -13.24 -8.28 -10.52
N GLU A 68 -14.33 -8.72 -11.13
CA GLU A 68 -14.33 -9.18 -12.52
C GLU A 68 -14.04 -8.04 -13.52
N LEU A 69 -14.52 -6.83 -13.24
CA LEU A 69 -14.20 -5.65 -14.05
C LEU A 69 -12.71 -5.31 -14.00
N PHE A 70 -12.08 -5.41 -12.83
CA PHE A 70 -10.63 -5.22 -12.70
C PHE A 70 -9.84 -6.29 -13.44
N LYS A 71 -10.22 -7.57 -13.33
CA LYS A 71 -9.58 -8.67 -14.06
C LYS A 71 -9.68 -8.47 -15.58
N GLN A 72 -10.85 -8.07 -16.07
CA GLN A 72 -11.06 -7.78 -17.49
C GLN A 72 -10.13 -6.64 -17.95
N MET A 73 -10.07 -5.54 -17.21
CA MET A 73 -9.20 -4.40 -17.52
C MET A 73 -7.73 -4.82 -17.55
N VAL A 74 -7.30 -5.66 -16.60
CA VAL A 74 -5.93 -6.22 -16.60
C VAL A 74 -5.67 -7.03 -17.85
N ALA A 75 -6.59 -7.93 -18.22
CA ALA A 75 -6.45 -8.77 -19.44
C ALA A 75 -6.35 -7.93 -20.72
N GLU A 76 -7.05 -6.79 -20.77
CA GLU A 76 -7.05 -5.90 -21.93
C GLU A 76 -5.81 -4.98 -22.00
N LYS A 77 -5.26 -4.58 -20.86
CA LYS A 77 -4.29 -3.48 -20.78
C LYS A 77 -2.89 -3.86 -20.33
N ALA A 78 -2.72 -4.92 -19.54
CA ALA A 78 -1.42 -5.23 -18.93
C ALA A 78 -0.33 -5.51 -19.94
N ASP A 79 -0.63 -6.22 -21.03
CA ASP A 79 0.34 -6.56 -22.08
C ASP A 79 0.90 -5.31 -22.78
N LYS A 80 0.09 -4.28 -22.97
CA LYS A 80 0.53 -2.98 -23.54
C LYS A 80 1.65 -2.38 -22.68
N TYR A 81 1.47 -2.37 -21.36
CA TYR A 81 2.47 -1.82 -20.44
C TYR A 81 3.68 -2.76 -20.29
N ALA A 82 3.47 -4.08 -20.30
CA ALA A 82 4.55 -5.05 -20.30
C ALA A 82 5.50 -4.84 -21.50
N GLN A 83 4.96 -4.66 -22.69
CA GLN A 83 5.72 -4.36 -23.91
C GLN A 83 6.40 -2.99 -23.83
N ARG A 84 5.68 -1.94 -23.39
CA ARG A 84 6.20 -0.56 -23.28
C ARG A 84 7.42 -0.47 -22.37
N TYR A 85 7.42 -1.19 -21.23
CA TYR A 85 8.48 -1.12 -20.23
C TYR A 85 9.45 -2.31 -20.26
N GLY A 86 9.22 -3.31 -21.10
CA GLY A 86 10.08 -4.49 -21.23
C GLY A 86 10.10 -5.34 -19.95
N ILE A 87 8.99 -5.41 -19.21
CA ILE A 87 8.86 -6.15 -17.95
C ILE A 87 7.65 -7.08 -17.98
N LYS A 88 7.65 -8.06 -17.07
CA LYS A 88 6.49 -8.89 -16.78
C LYS A 88 5.73 -8.33 -15.59
N TYR A 89 4.42 -8.20 -15.69
CA TYR A 89 3.56 -7.88 -14.57
C TYR A 89 2.99 -9.15 -13.93
N ASN A 90 3.12 -9.24 -12.60
CA ASN A 90 2.43 -10.21 -11.77
C ASN A 90 1.34 -9.47 -11.01
N ILE A 91 0.10 -9.52 -11.51
CA ILE A 91 -1.01 -8.77 -10.94
C ILE A 91 -1.89 -9.71 -10.12
N SER A 92 -2.16 -9.33 -8.88
CA SER A 92 -2.99 -10.10 -7.95
C SER A 92 -4.07 -9.22 -7.33
N PHE A 93 -5.10 -9.88 -6.80
CA PHE A 93 -6.26 -9.22 -6.21
C PHE A 93 -6.59 -9.83 -4.87
N SER A 94 -7.10 -9.02 -3.95
CA SER A 94 -7.78 -9.46 -2.75
C SER A 94 -9.06 -8.64 -2.53
N GLU A 95 -9.95 -9.17 -1.73
CA GLU A 95 -11.15 -8.47 -1.28
C GLU A 95 -10.98 -8.11 0.20
N GLN A 96 -11.54 -6.97 0.62
CA GLN A 96 -11.58 -6.65 2.03
C GLN A 96 -12.36 -7.73 2.78
N LYS A 97 -11.80 -8.20 3.90
CA LYS A 97 -12.39 -9.29 4.65
C LYS A 97 -13.65 -8.84 5.38
N PRO A 98 -14.75 -9.58 5.28
CA PRO A 98 -16.00 -9.27 6.00
C PRO A 98 -15.82 -9.17 7.53
N SER A 99 -14.82 -9.88 8.10
CA SER A 99 -14.46 -9.80 9.52
C SER A 99 -13.99 -8.40 9.95
N THR A 100 -13.60 -7.54 8.99
CA THR A 100 -13.17 -6.16 9.22
C THR A 100 -14.28 -5.13 9.00
N ASP A 101 -15.48 -5.57 8.70
CA ASP A 101 -16.61 -4.68 8.51
C ASP A 101 -17.02 -4.00 9.81
N THR A 102 -17.54 -2.80 9.69
CA THR A 102 -17.99 -1.97 10.81
C THR A 102 -19.51 -1.86 10.82
N ILE A 103 -20.07 -1.77 12.02
CA ILE A 103 -21.52 -1.53 12.18
C ILE A 103 -21.81 -0.07 11.78
N ALA A 104 -22.82 0.12 10.91
CA ALA A 104 -23.33 1.45 10.61
C ALA A 104 -24.09 2.01 11.82
N ALA A 105 -23.92 3.31 12.09
CA ALA A 105 -24.58 3.98 13.21
C ALA A 105 -25.45 5.13 12.74
N ASN A 106 -26.53 5.38 13.47
CA ASN A 106 -27.35 6.58 13.36
C ASN A 106 -26.64 7.80 13.97
N PRO A 107 -27.11 9.03 13.71
CA PRO A 107 -26.52 10.24 14.29
C PRO A 107 -26.51 10.28 15.84
N ASP A 108 -27.38 9.52 16.49
CA ASP A 108 -27.46 9.37 17.95
C ASP A 108 -26.58 8.24 18.51
N ASN A 109 -25.70 7.65 17.67
CA ASN A 109 -24.83 6.50 17.96
C ASN A 109 -25.55 5.17 18.24
N THR A 110 -26.83 5.04 17.95
CA THR A 110 -27.49 3.73 17.97
C THR A 110 -27.15 2.95 16.70
N PRO A 111 -27.08 1.60 16.74
CA PRO A 111 -26.83 0.80 15.56
C PRO A 111 -27.92 1.00 14.50
N PHE A 112 -27.48 1.26 13.25
CA PHE A 112 -28.42 1.32 12.12
C PHE A 112 -28.93 -0.09 11.79
N ARG A 113 -30.24 -0.21 11.58
CA ARG A 113 -30.88 -1.47 11.22
C ARG A 113 -31.58 -1.36 9.87
N ASN A 114 -31.52 -2.45 9.12
CA ASN A 114 -32.30 -2.65 7.90
C ASN A 114 -33.80 -2.79 8.20
N GLU A 115 -34.61 -2.81 7.18
CA GLU A 115 -36.10 -2.96 7.32
C GLU A 115 -36.50 -4.28 8.00
N ASP A 116 -35.69 -5.33 7.84
CA ASP A 116 -35.88 -6.65 8.49
C ASP A 116 -35.39 -6.71 9.96
N GLY A 117 -34.86 -5.60 10.49
CA GLY A 117 -34.31 -5.47 11.84
C GLY A 117 -32.87 -5.95 12.00
N SER A 118 -32.21 -6.48 10.95
CA SER A 118 -30.80 -6.88 10.97
C SER A 118 -29.89 -5.65 11.08
N LEU A 119 -28.67 -5.86 11.60
CA LEU A 119 -27.64 -4.82 11.64
C LEU A 119 -27.06 -4.60 10.24
N LEU A 120 -26.86 -3.33 9.88
CA LEU A 120 -26.14 -2.98 8.66
C LEU A 120 -24.63 -2.94 8.94
N PHE A 121 -23.89 -3.81 8.27
CA PHE A 121 -22.42 -3.78 8.24
C PHE A 121 -21.94 -3.10 6.96
N ARG A 122 -20.84 -2.39 7.07
CA ARG A 122 -20.19 -1.72 5.96
C ARG A 122 -18.68 -1.98 5.98
N PRO A 123 -18.04 -2.02 4.80
CA PRO A 123 -16.60 -2.11 4.72
C PRO A 123 -15.93 -1.08 5.60
N GLY A 124 -14.94 -1.51 6.39
CA GLY A 124 -14.16 -0.64 7.23
C GLY A 124 -13.29 0.32 6.42
N GLY A 125 -12.71 1.32 7.10
CA GLY A 125 -11.77 2.25 6.48
C GLY A 125 -10.42 1.60 6.12
N HIS A 126 -9.46 2.40 5.66
CA HIS A 126 -8.14 1.92 5.21
C HIS A 126 -7.41 1.03 6.24
N GLY A 127 -7.62 1.25 7.54
CA GLY A 127 -7.05 0.40 8.59
C GLY A 127 -7.47 -1.06 8.51
N ALA A 128 -8.67 -1.35 7.99
CA ALA A 128 -9.15 -2.71 7.79
C ALA A 128 -8.31 -3.50 6.77
N LEU A 129 -7.67 -2.82 5.84
CA LEU A 129 -6.84 -3.44 4.80
C LEU A 129 -5.50 -3.96 5.32
N ILE A 130 -5.17 -3.75 6.60
CA ILE A 130 -3.94 -4.30 7.22
C ILE A 130 -3.91 -5.82 7.14
N GLU A 131 -5.06 -6.49 7.21
CA GLU A 131 -5.14 -7.96 7.06
C GLU A 131 -4.78 -8.41 5.65
N ASN A 132 -5.25 -7.69 4.63
CA ASN A 132 -4.88 -7.93 3.23
C ASN A 132 -3.37 -7.69 3.01
N LEU A 133 -2.83 -6.60 3.59
CA LEU A 133 -1.41 -6.27 3.49
C LEU A 133 -0.54 -7.36 4.14
N ASN A 134 -0.98 -7.93 5.26
CA ASN A 134 -0.25 -9.00 5.96
C ASN A 134 -0.15 -10.31 5.17
N GLU A 135 -1.00 -10.53 4.18
CA GLU A 135 -0.99 -11.70 3.31
C GLU A 135 -0.08 -11.54 2.08
N ILE A 136 0.45 -10.32 1.85
CA ILE A 136 1.38 -10.08 0.74
C ILE A 136 2.77 -10.56 1.14
N ASP A 137 3.29 -11.54 0.40
CA ASP A 137 4.65 -12.04 0.56
C ASP A 137 5.63 -11.16 -0.24
N ALA A 138 6.20 -10.17 0.43
CA ALA A 138 7.15 -9.23 -0.16
C ALA A 138 8.07 -8.62 0.91
N ASP A 139 9.33 -8.35 0.54
CA ASP A 139 10.31 -7.68 1.41
C ASP A 139 10.00 -6.19 1.60
N VAL A 140 9.46 -5.54 0.56
CA VAL A 140 9.08 -4.12 0.56
C VAL A 140 7.77 -3.93 -0.19
N VAL A 141 6.84 -3.20 0.41
CA VAL A 141 5.53 -2.88 -0.19
C VAL A 141 5.35 -1.37 -0.29
N PHE A 142 5.09 -0.88 -1.49
CA PHE A 142 4.64 0.49 -1.71
C PHE A 142 3.12 0.56 -1.62
N ILE A 143 2.61 1.23 -0.59
CA ILE A 143 1.18 1.39 -0.36
C ILE A 143 0.72 2.72 -0.97
N LYS A 144 -0.34 2.66 -1.79
CA LYS A 144 -0.95 3.86 -2.39
C LYS A 144 -2.48 3.73 -2.44
N ASN A 145 -3.17 4.85 -2.30
CA ASN A 145 -4.58 4.94 -2.66
C ASN A 145 -4.71 4.85 -4.18
N ILE A 146 -5.80 4.27 -4.65
CA ILE A 146 -6.02 4.02 -6.08
C ILE A 146 -6.02 5.31 -6.93
N ASP A 147 -6.51 6.39 -6.39
CA ASP A 147 -6.61 7.70 -7.03
C ASP A 147 -5.42 8.64 -6.73
N ASN A 148 -4.41 8.17 -5.99
CA ASN A 148 -3.21 8.95 -5.69
C ASN A 148 -2.11 8.69 -6.72
N VAL A 149 -2.37 9.03 -7.95
CA VAL A 149 -1.44 8.93 -9.09
C VAL A 149 -1.43 10.25 -9.86
N VAL A 150 -0.28 10.57 -10.43
CA VAL A 150 -0.06 11.81 -11.17
C VAL A 150 0.12 11.53 -12.66
N PRO A 151 -0.18 12.48 -13.56
CA PRO A 151 0.11 12.33 -14.99
C PRO A 151 1.62 12.24 -15.26
N ASP A 152 2.00 11.69 -16.41
CA ASP A 152 3.40 11.39 -16.78
C ASP A 152 4.35 12.58 -16.61
N ARG A 153 3.90 13.79 -16.92
CA ARG A 153 4.71 15.02 -16.78
C ARG A 153 5.17 15.32 -15.34
N LEU A 154 4.52 14.72 -14.34
CA LEU A 154 4.83 14.90 -12.91
C LEU A 154 5.43 13.63 -12.26
N LYS A 155 5.51 12.51 -12.98
CA LYS A 155 5.97 11.24 -12.42
C LYS A 155 7.45 11.23 -12.03
N ALA A 156 8.29 12.00 -12.69
CA ALA A 156 9.73 12.01 -12.43
C ALA A 156 10.06 12.29 -10.94
N GLU A 157 9.39 13.26 -10.32
CA GLU A 157 9.58 13.55 -8.89
C GLU A 157 9.03 12.43 -8.00
N THR A 158 7.85 11.90 -8.34
CA THR A 158 7.26 10.77 -7.61
C THR A 158 8.21 9.58 -7.62
N VAL A 159 8.76 9.22 -8.77
CA VAL A 159 9.73 8.12 -8.94
C VAL A 159 10.96 8.35 -8.08
N THR A 160 11.57 9.54 -8.18
CA THR A 160 12.76 9.90 -7.40
C THR A 160 12.53 9.72 -5.90
N TRP A 161 11.47 10.32 -5.36
CA TRP A 161 11.21 10.25 -3.93
C TRP A 161 10.76 8.87 -3.46
N LYS A 162 10.05 8.10 -4.27
CA LYS A 162 9.73 6.70 -3.96
C LYS A 162 10.99 5.84 -3.88
N GLN A 163 11.93 6.01 -4.81
CA GLN A 163 13.21 5.30 -4.79
C GLN A 163 14.08 5.71 -3.60
N VAL A 164 14.13 7.01 -3.26
CA VAL A 164 14.87 7.50 -2.08
C VAL A 164 14.30 6.89 -0.80
N ILE A 165 12.98 6.94 -0.61
CA ILE A 165 12.34 6.39 0.59
C ILE A 165 12.56 4.88 0.70
N ALA A 166 12.43 4.15 -0.40
CA ALA A 166 12.71 2.71 -0.44
C ALA A 166 14.17 2.40 -0.14
N GLY A 167 15.10 3.16 -0.70
CA GLY A 167 16.52 3.00 -0.44
C GLY A 167 16.89 3.21 1.02
N VAL A 168 16.32 4.24 1.66
CA VAL A 168 16.46 4.47 3.11
C VAL A 168 15.89 3.31 3.92
N LEU A 169 14.68 2.86 3.59
CA LEU A 169 14.04 1.74 4.28
C LEU A 169 14.88 0.46 4.20
N VAL A 170 15.33 0.08 3.00
CA VAL A 170 16.14 -1.13 2.79
C VAL A 170 17.48 -1.04 3.52
N THR A 171 18.10 0.14 3.56
CA THR A 171 19.35 0.37 4.31
C THR A 171 19.15 0.18 5.81
N LEU A 172 18.10 0.78 6.37
CA LEU A 172 17.76 0.64 7.79
C LEU A 172 17.38 -0.80 8.15
N GLN A 173 16.62 -1.47 7.29
CA GLN A 173 16.24 -2.87 7.47
C GLN A 173 17.46 -3.78 7.52
N LYS A 174 18.37 -3.64 6.54
CA LYS A 174 19.61 -4.41 6.51
C LYS A 174 20.43 -4.21 7.77
N GLN A 175 20.59 -2.96 8.21
CA GLN A 175 21.33 -2.64 9.42
C GLN A 175 20.67 -3.22 10.68
N ALA A 176 19.34 -3.16 10.77
CA ALA A 176 18.59 -3.78 11.87
C ALA A 176 18.80 -5.29 11.92
N PHE A 177 18.76 -5.97 10.77
CA PHE A 177 19.00 -7.43 10.70
C PHE A 177 20.45 -7.78 11.04
N ASP A 178 21.43 -7.00 10.61
CA ASP A 178 22.82 -7.22 10.96
C ASP A 178 23.06 -7.05 12.48
N TYR A 179 22.44 -6.06 13.12
CA TYR A 179 22.48 -5.91 14.57
C TYR A 179 21.77 -7.04 15.32
N LEU A 180 20.64 -7.53 14.81
CA LEU A 180 19.98 -8.71 15.38
C LEU A 180 20.89 -9.92 15.37
N LYS A 181 21.60 -10.19 14.26
CA LYS A 181 22.58 -11.29 14.18
C LYS A 181 23.69 -11.12 15.22
N VAL A 182 24.20 -9.90 15.42
CA VAL A 182 25.20 -9.61 16.46
C VAL A 182 24.66 -9.92 17.85
N LEU A 183 23.45 -9.44 18.18
CA LEU A 183 22.82 -9.69 19.47
C LEU A 183 22.51 -11.18 19.70
N ASP A 184 22.12 -11.91 18.64
CA ASP A 184 21.81 -13.33 18.70
C ASP A 184 23.05 -14.20 18.85
N SER A 185 24.19 -13.76 18.31
CA SER A 185 25.48 -14.48 18.44
C SER A 185 26.06 -14.42 19.85
N GLY A 186 25.65 -13.48 20.68
CA GLY A 186 26.26 -13.19 21.98
C GLY A 186 27.68 -12.61 21.90
N GLN A 187 28.17 -12.33 20.68
CA GLN A 187 29.53 -11.80 20.46
C GLN A 187 29.49 -10.28 20.32
N TYR A 188 29.33 -9.60 21.42
CA TYR A 188 29.31 -8.14 21.51
C TYR A 188 29.99 -7.66 22.80
N ASN A 189 30.45 -6.44 22.79
CA ASN A 189 30.95 -5.71 23.96
C ASN A 189 30.04 -4.49 24.22
N HIS A 190 30.30 -3.79 25.31
CA HIS A 190 29.53 -2.61 25.69
C HIS A 190 29.53 -1.52 24.60
N GLU A 191 30.66 -1.29 23.95
CA GLU A 191 30.78 -0.30 22.85
C GLU A 191 29.84 -0.64 21.68
N LYS A 192 29.74 -1.93 21.31
CA LYS A 192 28.80 -2.39 20.28
C LYS A 192 27.35 -2.20 20.69
N LEU A 193 27.00 -2.43 21.96
CA LEU A 193 25.67 -2.15 22.47
C LEU A 193 25.33 -0.66 22.36
N GLU A 194 26.28 0.24 22.71
CA GLU A 194 26.10 1.68 22.54
C GLU A 194 25.90 2.10 21.07
N GLU A 195 26.61 1.46 20.14
CA GLU A 195 26.41 1.69 18.70
C GLU A 195 24.97 1.34 18.28
N ILE A 196 24.47 0.18 18.74
CA ILE A 196 23.09 -0.27 18.45
C ILE A 196 22.06 0.67 19.11
N ILE A 197 22.32 1.15 20.33
CA ILE A 197 21.47 2.13 21.00
C ILE A 197 21.37 3.41 20.17
N ARG A 198 22.50 3.94 19.67
CA ARG A 198 22.50 5.14 18.82
C ARG A 198 21.66 4.93 17.56
N PHE A 199 21.78 3.78 16.90
CA PHE A 199 20.94 3.43 15.75
C PHE A 199 19.45 3.39 16.10
N VAL A 200 19.08 2.68 17.18
CA VAL A 200 17.67 2.56 17.61
C VAL A 200 17.07 3.93 18.00
N GLN A 201 17.86 4.78 18.68
CA GLN A 201 17.36 6.08 19.13
C GLN A 201 17.32 7.14 18.04
N ARG A 202 18.37 7.21 17.20
CA ARG A 202 18.50 8.25 16.18
C ARG A 202 17.82 7.86 14.88
N ASP A 203 18.13 6.67 14.37
CA ASP A 203 17.72 6.27 13.03
C ASP A 203 16.33 5.63 13.03
N LEU A 204 15.98 4.85 14.07
CA LEU A 204 14.65 4.30 14.24
C LEU A 204 13.72 5.15 15.13
N CYS A 205 14.20 6.29 15.63
CA CYS A 205 13.45 7.24 16.47
C CYS A 205 12.80 6.60 17.71
N CYS A 206 13.34 5.49 18.22
CA CYS A 206 12.83 4.79 19.38
C CYS A 206 13.56 5.25 20.65
N ARG A 207 13.06 6.30 21.30
CA ARG A 207 13.66 6.84 22.52
C ARG A 207 13.17 6.10 23.78
N LYS A 208 14.09 5.89 24.76
CA LYS A 208 13.82 5.39 26.11
C LYS A 208 14.62 6.25 27.09
N ALA A 209 13.92 6.89 28.03
CA ALA A 209 14.52 7.89 28.91
C ALA A 209 15.59 7.30 29.83
N ASP A 210 15.32 6.13 30.39
CA ASP A 210 16.14 5.40 31.37
C ASP A 210 17.11 4.37 30.74
N ILE A 211 17.42 4.50 29.44
CA ILE A 211 18.24 3.50 28.71
C ILE A 211 19.66 3.38 29.28
N LYS A 212 20.19 4.47 29.88
CA LYS A 212 21.52 4.51 30.47
C LYS A 212 21.60 3.85 31.83
N GLU A 213 20.45 3.55 32.45
CA GLU A 213 20.35 2.90 33.75
C GLU A 213 20.28 1.37 33.64
N LEU A 214 20.16 0.86 32.39
CA LEU A 214 20.04 -0.57 32.13
C LEU A 214 21.44 -1.23 32.09
N GLU A 215 21.54 -2.37 32.73
CA GLU A 215 22.70 -3.26 32.61
C GLU A 215 22.72 -3.92 31.21
N ASP A 216 23.91 -4.35 30.74
CA ASP A 216 24.10 -4.92 29.39
C ASP A 216 23.09 -6.05 29.06
N ALA A 217 22.77 -6.91 30.01
CA ALA A 217 21.80 -7.98 29.82
C ALA A 217 20.38 -7.46 29.55
N GLU A 218 19.95 -6.41 30.25
CA GLU A 218 18.65 -5.75 30.06
C GLU A 218 18.62 -4.97 28.75
N LEU A 219 19.74 -4.31 28.40
CA LEU A 219 19.92 -3.62 27.12
C LEU A 219 19.74 -4.57 25.94
N VAL A 220 20.34 -5.75 25.97
CA VAL A 220 20.20 -6.75 24.91
C VAL A 220 18.75 -7.17 24.73
N ILE A 221 18.03 -7.44 25.80
CA ILE A 221 16.60 -7.78 25.75
C ILE A 221 15.79 -6.65 25.14
N TYR A 222 16.05 -5.41 25.58
CA TYR A 222 15.37 -4.22 25.05
C TYR A 222 15.65 -4.03 23.56
N LEU A 223 16.92 -4.08 23.13
CA LEU A 223 17.34 -3.86 21.76
C LEU A 223 16.77 -4.95 20.82
N ARG A 224 16.83 -6.23 21.22
CA ARG A 224 16.19 -7.31 20.44
C ARG A 224 14.71 -7.08 20.28
N LYS A 225 13.99 -6.68 21.33
CA LYS A 225 12.56 -6.37 21.25
C LYS A 225 12.26 -5.18 20.32
N LYS A 226 13.18 -4.22 20.21
CA LYS A 226 13.02 -3.06 19.31
C LYS A 226 13.33 -3.38 17.86
N LEU A 227 14.34 -4.19 17.61
CA LEU A 227 14.78 -4.55 16.26
C LEU A 227 13.98 -5.73 15.66
N ASN A 228 13.62 -6.71 16.48
CA ASN A 228 12.82 -7.87 16.06
C ASN A 228 11.31 -7.57 16.19
N ARG A 229 10.82 -6.63 15.41
CA ARG A 229 9.39 -6.35 15.32
C ARG A 229 8.82 -6.93 14.03
N PRO A 230 7.59 -7.49 14.07
CA PRO A 230 6.85 -7.72 12.84
C PRO A 230 6.76 -6.41 12.07
N MET A 231 7.12 -6.41 10.81
CA MET A 231 7.16 -5.21 9.96
C MET A 231 5.78 -4.72 9.55
N ARG A 232 4.70 -5.39 9.98
CA ARG A 232 3.31 -5.14 9.57
C ARG A 232 2.40 -5.03 10.79
#